data_49fa532fd8beb167589c97e6da590389
#
_entry.id   49fa532fd8beb167589c97e6da590389
#
_cell.length_a   1.000
_cell.length_b   1.000
_cell.length_c   1.000
_cell.angle_alpha   90.00
_cell.angle_beta   90.00
_cell.angle_gamma   90.00
#
_symmetry.space_group_name_H-M   'P 1'
#
loop_
_entity.id
_entity.type
_entity.pdbx_description
1 polymer ?
#
loop_
_entity_poly.entity_id
_entity_poly.type
_entity_poly.pdbx_seq_one_letter_code
_entity_poly.pdbx_strand_id
1 'polypeptide(L)'
;MKWLLIRGLTRDARHWGDFPEKFAAAMNTEVHTIDPPGFGSQHHRTSPARIAAITDDIRARFGELRGAEKWSIMGISLGGMVTLDWIARYPGEFERAVVINSSAGNTATLWDRAQPAFLTRLFRSVARGELGDPDKFERTVLGISSNKPDAELDSLGKQWAQWQREAAPSRASKLNQLRAGITFRMTPTTTTPMLVITSTGDRLVSHKCSVAIATKTGAPLRVHPTSGHDLPTDEPQWLIDQVVDWERSDVRG
;
A
#
# COMPACT_ATOMS: atom_id res chain seq x y z
N MET A 1 -18.67 -12.01 -1.51
CA MET A 1 -17.21 -11.93 -1.28
C MET A 1 -16.92 -10.52 -0.80
N LYS A 2 -16.05 -10.32 0.20
CA LYS A 2 -15.70 -8.99 0.75
C LYS A 2 -14.24 -8.66 0.47
N TRP A 3 -13.87 -7.40 0.56
CA TRP A 3 -12.49 -6.97 0.35
C TRP A 3 -11.89 -6.30 1.58
N LEU A 4 -10.64 -6.64 1.88
CA LEU A 4 -9.81 -5.99 2.88
C LEU A 4 -8.74 -5.15 2.18
N LEU A 5 -8.65 -3.85 2.51
CA LEU A 5 -7.69 -2.92 1.95
C LEU A 5 -6.66 -2.50 3.00
N ILE A 6 -5.37 -2.55 2.63
CA ILE A 6 -4.24 -2.20 3.51
C ILE A 6 -3.37 -1.12 2.86
N ARG A 7 -3.25 0.03 3.55
CA ARG A 7 -2.44 1.18 3.10
C ARG A 7 -0.93 0.97 3.26
N GLY A 8 -0.19 1.86 2.65
CA GLY A 8 1.28 1.88 2.65
C GLY A 8 1.92 2.46 3.91
N LEU A 9 3.22 2.71 3.81
CA LEU A 9 4.07 3.27 4.86
C LEU A 9 3.52 4.60 5.39
N THR A 10 3.40 4.72 6.71
CA THR A 10 2.91 5.90 7.43
C THR A 10 1.48 6.35 7.08
N ARG A 11 0.70 5.50 6.46
CA ARG A 11 -0.68 5.77 6.05
C ARG A 11 -1.69 4.97 6.87
N ASP A 12 -2.90 5.51 6.97
CA ASP A 12 -4.05 4.88 7.60
C ASP A 12 -5.26 4.84 6.64
N ALA A 13 -6.38 4.30 7.09
CA ALA A 13 -7.58 4.09 6.28
C ALA A 13 -8.09 5.37 5.59
N ARG A 14 -7.97 6.53 6.24
CA ARG A 14 -8.43 7.82 5.70
C ARG A 14 -7.74 8.20 4.38
N HIS A 15 -6.50 7.73 4.19
CA HIS A 15 -5.71 7.99 2.98
C HIS A 15 -6.19 7.21 1.74
N TRP A 16 -7.20 6.35 1.86
CA TRP A 16 -7.90 5.78 0.70
C TRP A 16 -8.84 6.79 0.03
N GLY A 17 -9.23 7.89 0.75
CA GLY A 17 -10.23 8.82 0.26
C GLY A 17 -11.56 8.11 -0.02
N ASP A 18 -12.15 8.38 -1.18
CA ASP A 18 -13.40 7.76 -1.66
C ASP A 18 -13.20 6.46 -2.47
N PHE A 19 -11.96 5.98 -2.56
CA PHE A 19 -11.65 4.76 -3.30
C PHE A 19 -12.42 3.52 -2.78
N PRO A 20 -12.54 3.27 -1.46
CA PRO A 20 -13.27 2.11 -0.95
C PRO A 20 -14.73 2.08 -1.39
N GLU A 21 -15.41 3.23 -1.35
CA GLU A 21 -16.80 3.37 -1.74
C GLU A 21 -17.01 3.15 -3.25
N LYS A 22 -16.11 3.74 -4.08
CA LYS A 22 -16.12 3.55 -5.53
C LYS A 22 -15.85 2.09 -5.90
N PHE A 23 -14.88 1.47 -5.24
CA PHE A 23 -14.52 0.08 -5.46
C PHE A 23 -15.66 -0.86 -5.03
N ALA A 24 -16.27 -0.61 -3.86
CA ALA A 24 -17.43 -1.36 -3.38
C ALA A 24 -18.61 -1.32 -4.37
N ALA A 25 -18.91 -0.14 -4.91
CA ALA A 25 -19.96 0.03 -5.91
C ALA A 25 -19.67 -0.71 -7.22
N ALA A 26 -18.44 -0.60 -7.74
CA ALA A 26 -18.02 -1.25 -9.00
C ALA A 26 -18.00 -2.77 -8.91
N MET A 27 -17.58 -3.30 -7.76
CA MET A 27 -17.49 -4.74 -7.49
C MET A 27 -18.78 -5.34 -6.92
N ASN A 28 -19.79 -4.53 -6.63
CA ASN A 28 -21.01 -4.92 -5.91
C ASN A 28 -20.68 -5.75 -4.65
N THR A 29 -19.86 -5.20 -3.77
CA THR A 29 -19.30 -5.92 -2.60
C THR A 29 -19.10 -4.98 -1.41
N GLU A 30 -18.87 -5.55 -0.23
CA GLU A 30 -18.42 -4.80 0.94
C GLU A 30 -16.89 -4.65 0.91
N VAL A 31 -16.42 -3.47 1.31
CA VAL A 31 -15.00 -3.13 1.41
C VAL A 31 -14.69 -2.65 2.81
N HIS A 32 -13.66 -3.23 3.40
CA HIS A 32 -13.19 -2.90 4.74
C HIS A 32 -11.73 -2.46 4.71
N THR A 33 -11.37 -1.60 5.64
CA THR A 33 -9.99 -1.13 5.84
C THR A 33 -9.53 -1.44 7.25
N ILE A 34 -8.28 -1.80 7.42
CA ILE A 34 -7.67 -1.98 8.74
C ILE A 34 -6.40 -1.15 8.83
N ASP A 35 -6.31 -0.31 9.86
CA ASP A 35 -5.13 0.48 10.12
C ASP A 35 -3.97 -0.41 10.60
N PRO A 36 -2.74 -0.18 10.12
CA PRO A 36 -1.58 -0.88 10.65
C PRO A 36 -1.28 -0.41 12.09
N PRO A 37 -0.68 -1.27 12.93
CA PRO A 37 -0.33 -0.90 14.29
C PRO A 37 0.61 0.32 14.30
N GLY A 38 0.31 1.31 15.16
CA GLY A 38 1.04 2.56 15.28
C GLY A 38 0.55 3.70 14.38
N PHE A 39 -0.54 3.49 13.59
CA PHE A 39 -1.08 4.49 12.67
C PHE A 39 -2.62 4.52 12.72
N GLY A 40 -3.20 5.67 12.33
CA GLY A 40 -4.64 5.87 12.32
C GLY A 40 -5.29 5.57 13.66
N SER A 41 -6.35 4.76 13.69
CA SER A 41 -7.03 4.33 14.92
C SER A 41 -6.10 3.57 15.90
N GLN A 42 -4.96 3.07 15.41
CA GLN A 42 -3.97 2.33 16.19
C GLN A 42 -2.74 3.19 16.55
N HIS A 43 -2.78 4.51 16.39
CA HIS A 43 -1.63 5.42 16.59
C HIS A 43 -1.02 5.36 18.00
N HIS A 44 -1.81 5.02 19.01
CA HIS A 44 -1.38 4.87 20.42
C HIS A 44 -0.49 3.65 20.66
N ARG A 45 -0.41 2.71 19.70
CA ARG A 45 0.42 1.51 19.77
C ARG A 45 1.77 1.74 19.08
N THR A 46 2.75 0.90 19.34
CA THR A 46 4.02 0.92 18.62
C THR A 46 3.98 -0.09 17.48
N SER A 47 4.30 0.36 16.26
CA SER A 47 4.41 -0.55 15.09
C SER A 47 5.55 -1.55 15.28
N PRO A 48 5.35 -2.84 14.96
CA PRO A 48 6.44 -3.81 14.88
C PRO A 48 7.45 -3.44 13.77
N ALA A 49 8.70 -3.93 13.92
CA ALA A 49 9.80 -3.67 13.00
C ALA A 49 9.98 -4.78 11.93
N ARG A 50 8.98 -5.65 11.73
CA ARG A 50 8.98 -6.74 10.74
C ARG A 50 7.60 -6.86 10.11
N ILE A 51 7.53 -7.05 8.79
CA ILE A 51 6.27 -7.23 8.07
C ILE A 51 5.47 -8.39 8.65
N ALA A 52 6.08 -9.52 8.93
CA ALA A 52 5.40 -10.67 9.51
C ALA A 52 4.65 -10.33 10.81
N ALA A 53 5.25 -9.53 11.70
CA ALA A 53 4.60 -9.12 12.94
C ALA A 53 3.50 -8.06 12.72
N ILE A 54 3.63 -7.21 11.69
CA ILE A 54 2.55 -6.29 11.27
C ILE A 54 1.39 -7.10 10.69
N THR A 55 1.68 -8.09 9.86
CA THR A 55 0.68 -9.02 9.29
C THR A 55 -0.07 -9.75 10.40
N ASP A 56 0.64 -10.31 11.39
CA ASP A 56 0.02 -11.06 12.49
C ASP A 56 -0.90 -10.17 13.34
N ASP A 57 -0.51 -8.92 13.60
CA ASP A 57 -1.34 -7.95 14.30
C ASP A 57 -2.63 -7.62 13.52
N ILE A 58 -2.51 -7.30 12.24
CA ILE A 58 -3.67 -7.00 11.39
C ILE A 58 -4.57 -8.24 11.27
N ARG A 59 -3.96 -9.42 11.09
CA ARG A 59 -4.68 -10.69 10.96
C ARG A 59 -5.49 -11.02 12.22
N ALA A 60 -4.94 -10.79 13.40
CA ALA A 60 -5.65 -11.02 14.67
C ALA A 60 -6.92 -10.16 14.74
N ARG A 61 -6.83 -8.86 14.40
CA ARG A 61 -7.98 -7.96 14.37
C ARG A 61 -8.95 -8.24 13.22
N PHE A 62 -8.45 -8.69 12.09
CA PHE A 62 -9.27 -9.16 10.97
C PHE A 62 -10.10 -10.39 11.35
N GLY A 63 -9.58 -11.28 12.20
CA GLY A 63 -10.30 -12.43 12.71
C GLY A 63 -11.61 -12.09 13.41
N GLU A 64 -11.70 -10.91 14.03
CA GLU A 64 -12.92 -10.38 14.66
C GLU A 64 -13.97 -9.93 13.65
N LEU A 65 -13.53 -9.53 12.43
CA LEU A 65 -14.40 -9.03 11.35
C LEU A 65 -14.79 -10.11 10.34
N ARG A 66 -13.97 -11.16 10.22
CA ARG A 66 -13.99 -12.07 9.08
C ARG A 66 -15.30 -12.80 8.89
N GLY A 67 -15.97 -13.27 9.97
CA GLY A 67 -17.17 -14.09 9.85
C GLY A 67 -16.95 -15.35 9.00
N ALA A 68 -18.04 -15.85 8.40
CA ALA A 68 -18.02 -17.02 7.52
C ALA A 68 -17.87 -16.67 6.02
N GLU A 69 -17.81 -15.39 5.69
CA GLU A 69 -17.77 -14.94 4.30
C GLU A 69 -16.38 -15.15 3.66
N LYS A 70 -16.38 -15.19 2.33
CA LYS A 70 -15.17 -15.21 1.52
C LYS A 70 -14.60 -13.81 1.40
N TRP A 71 -13.29 -13.69 1.51
CA TRP A 71 -12.57 -12.42 1.46
C TRP A 71 -11.50 -12.41 0.38
N SER A 72 -11.24 -11.23 -0.15
CA SER A 72 -10.07 -10.89 -0.96
C SER A 72 -9.29 -9.76 -0.28
N ILE A 73 -8.03 -9.59 -0.64
CA ILE A 73 -7.14 -8.61 -0.03
C ILE A 73 -6.47 -7.73 -1.08
N MET A 74 -6.38 -6.43 -0.81
CA MET A 74 -5.66 -5.48 -1.65
C MET A 74 -4.69 -4.67 -0.79
N GLY A 75 -3.43 -4.59 -1.20
CA GLY A 75 -2.43 -3.81 -0.48
C GLY A 75 -1.56 -2.96 -1.40
N ILE A 76 -1.30 -1.72 -0.97
CA ILE A 76 -0.41 -0.81 -1.68
C ILE A 76 0.91 -0.63 -0.93
N SER A 77 2.05 -0.65 -1.64
CA SER A 77 3.38 -0.36 -1.08
C SER A 77 3.71 -1.30 0.09
N LEU A 78 3.88 -0.80 1.33
CA LEU A 78 4.04 -1.63 2.52
C LEU A 78 2.82 -2.53 2.76
N GLY A 79 1.60 -2.05 2.47
CA GLY A 79 0.39 -2.89 2.50
C GLY A 79 0.47 -4.05 1.50
N GLY A 80 1.10 -3.85 0.35
CA GLY A 80 1.40 -4.92 -0.60
C GLY A 80 2.40 -5.94 -0.05
N MET A 81 3.39 -5.51 0.76
CA MET A 81 4.29 -6.43 1.47
C MET A 81 3.54 -7.26 2.51
N VAL A 82 2.60 -6.65 3.24
CA VAL A 82 1.71 -7.35 4.19
C VAL A 82 0.85 -8.36 3.45
N THR A 83 0.26 -7.99 2.31
CA THR A 83 -0.53 -8.89 1.47
C THR A 83 0.29 -10.09 1.02
N LEU A 84 1.51 -9.88 0.49
CA LEU A 84 2.42 -10.95 0.05
C LEU A 84 2.81 -11.89 1.20
N ASP A 85 3.12 -11.34 2.36
CA ASP A 85 3.46 -12.11 3.56
C ASP A 85 2.26 -12.92 4.05
N TRP A 86 1.07 -12.32 4.05
CA TRP A 86 -0.16 -12.94 4.55
C TRP A 86 -0.58 -14.14 3.71
N ILE A 87 -0.72 -13.97 2.38
CA ILE A 87 -1.15 -15.06 1.50
C ILE A 87 -0.14 -16.21 1.43
N ALA A 88 1.15 -15.93 1.69
CA ALA A 88 2.19 -16.96 1.73
C ALA A 88 2.20 -17.75 3.04
N ARG A 89 1.99 -17.09 4.18
CA ARG A 89 2.03 -17.73 5.50
C ARG A 89 0.69 -18.35 5.92
N TYR A 90 -0.41 -17.82 5.43
CA TYR A 90 -1.76 -18.23 5.79
C TYR A 90 -2.60 -18.51 4.52
N PRO A 91 -2.22 -19.54 3.75
CA PRO A 91 -2.92 -19.88 2.50
C PRO A 91 -4.39 -20.23 2.77
N GLY A 92 -5.27 -19.83 1.84
CA GLY A 92 -6.71 -20.11 1.93
C GLY A 92 -7.51 -19.12 2.78
N GLU A 93 -6.89 -18.10 3.38
CA GLU A 93 -7.65 -17.04 4.06
C GLU A 93 -8.27 -16.04 3.11
N PHE A 94 -7.72 -15.89 1.91
CA PHE A 94 -8.24 -15.03 0.86
C PHE A 94 -8.43 -15.79 -0.45
N GLU A 95 -9.54 -15.49 -1.13
CA GLU A 95 -9.83 -16.03 -2.47
C GLU A 95 -8.94 -15.38 -3.54
N ARG A 96 -8.58 -14.11 -3.36
CA ARG A 96 -7.80 -13.30 -4.32
C ARG A 96 -6.95 -12.26 -3.59
N ALA A 97 -5.88 -11.85 -4.25
CA ALA A 97 -5.00 -10.79 -3.75
C ALA A 97 -4.65 -9.78 -4.86
N VAL A 98 -4.57 -8.51 -4.49
CA VAL A 98 -4.06 -7.43 -5.37
C VAL A 98 -2.90 -6.73 -4.68
N VAL A 99 -1.76 -6.64 -5.37
CA VAL A 99 -0.53 -6.02 -4.87
C VAL A 99 -0.17 -4.82 -5.75
N ILE A 100 -0.16 -3.62 -5.15
CA ILE A 100 0.02 -2.37 -5.89
C ILE A 100 1.33 -1.70 -5.48
N ASN A 101 2.17 -1.33 -6.46
CA ASN A 101 3.41 -0.55 -6.29
C ASN A 101 4.27 -1.03 -5.10
N SER A 102 4.46 -2.34 -4.97
CA SER A 102 5.17 -2.97 -3.85
C SER A 102 6.56 -3.47 -4.24
N SER A 103 7.33 -3.92 -3.23
CA SER A 103 8.69 -4.41 -3.43
C SER A 103 9.08 -5.45 -2.38
N ALA A 104 10.14 -6.23 -2.65
CA ALA A 104 10.76 -7.13 -1.68
C ALA A 104 12.28 -7.16 -1.85
N GLY A 105 13.02 -7.33 -0.75
CA GLY A 105 14.49 -7.27 -0.76
C GLY A 105 15.18 -8.45 -1.45
N ASN A 106 14.44 -9.49 -1.82
CA ASN A 106 14.93 -10.62 -2.58
C ASN A 106 14.44 -10.65 -4.04
N THR A 107 13.79 -9.57 -4.49
CA THR A 107 13.30 -9.46 -5.88
C THR A 107 13.92 -8.28 -6.62
N ALA A 108 14.38 -7.26 -5.91
CA ALA A 108 14.86 -6.02 -6.51
C ALA A 108 15.99 -5.41 -5.67
N THR A 109 16.80 -4.56 -6.32
CA THR A 109 17.89 -3.84 -5.65
C THR A 109 17.35 -2.78 -4.69
N LEU A 110 18.20 -2.32 -3.76
CA LEU A 110 17.80 -1.24 -2.86
C LEU A 110 17.46 0.05 -3.62
N TRP A 111 18.15 0.33 -4.72
CA TRP A 111 17.93 1.50 -5.57
C TRP A 111 16.61 1.44 -6.37
N ASP A 112 16.14 0.25 -6.69
CA ASP A 112 14.80 0.07 -7.28
C ASP A 112 13.70 0.20 -6.21
N ARG A 113 13.98 -0.17 -4.97
CA ARG A 113 13.03 -0.13 -3.84
C ARG A 113 12.91 1.26 -3.20
N ALA A 114 13.93 2.09 -3.35
CA ALA A 114 13.94 3.50 -2.92
C ALA A 114 14.72 4.30 -3.98
N GLN A 115 13.99 4.89 -4.92
CA GLN A 115 14.61 5.56 -6.05
C GLN A 115 15.47 6.76 -5.63
N PRO A 116 16.57 7.07 -6.34
CA PRO A 116 17.46 8.19 -5.99
C PRO A 116 16.74 9.54 -5.90
N ALA A 117 15.73 9.77 -6.73
CA ALA A 117 14.92 10.98 -6.69
C ALA A 117 14.17 11.13 -5.35
N PHE A 118 13.61 10.04 -4.82
CA PHE A 118 12.99 9.99 -3.51
C PHE A 118 14.01 10.28 -2.41
N LEU A 119 15.14 9.59 -2.40
CA LEU A 119 16.19 9.76 -1.39
C LEU A 119 16.73 11.19 -1.37
N THR A 120 16.95 11.79 -2.55
CA THR A 120 17.41 13.18 -2.67
C THR A 120 16.39 14.16 -2.08
N ARG A 121 15.10 13.96 -2.36
CA ARG A 121 14.02 14.84 -1.85
C ARG A 121 13.85 14.68 -0.34
N LEU A 122 13.90 13.45 0.16
CA LEU A 122 13.86 13.16 1.59
C LEU A 122 15.05 13.81 2.31
N PHE A 123 16.27 13.68 1.78
CA PHE A 123 17.45 14.31 2.36
C PHE A 123 17.32 15.85 2.42
N ARG A 124 16.83 16.47 1.34
CA ARG A 124 16.58 17.92 1.32
C ARG A 124 15.55 18.34 2.37
N SER A 125 14.49 17.56 2.55
CA SER A 125 13.45 17.82 3.55
C SER A 125 14.00 17.70 4.98
N VAL A 126 14.85 16.69 5.23
CA VAL A 126 15.59 16.56 6.50
C VAL A 126 16.48 17.77 6.76
N ALA A 127 17.30 18.15 5.77
CA ALA A 127 18.23 19.28 5.88
C ALA A 127 17.53 20.64 6.13
N ARG A 128 16.27 20.76 5.68
CA ARG A 128 15.44 21.95 5.91
C ARG A 128 14.62 21.90 7.20
N GLY A 129 14.72 20.82 7.99
CA GLY A 129 13.93 20.63 9.21
C GLY A 129 12.43 20.44 8.99
N GLU A 130 12.01 20.03 7.78
CA GLU A 130 10.60 19.93 7.37
C GLU A 130 9.90 18.70 7.98
N LEU A 131 10.65 17.69 8.42
CA LEU A 131 10.07 16.44 8.95
C LEU A 131 9.29 16.62 10.27
N GLY A 132 9.53 17.71 10.99
CA GLY A 132 8.82 18.03 12.23
C GLY A 132 7.51 18.82 12.01
N ASP A 133 7.30 19.34 10.80
CA ASP A 133 6.14 20.13 10.41
C ASP A 133 5.21 19.24 9.55
N PRO A 134 4.02 18.86 10.03
CA PRO A 134 3.11 17.99 9.30
C PRO A 134 2.73 18.51 7.91
N ASP A 135 2.50 19.82 7.74
CA ASP A 135 2.11 20.39 6.45
C ASP A 135 3.24 20.25 5.41
N LYS A 136 4.46 20.57 5.79
CA LYS A 136 5.63 20.43 4.91
C LYS A 136 5.95 18.97 4.63
N PHE A 137 5.85 18.11 5.65
CA PHE A 137 6.08 16.69 5.50
C PHE A 137 5.10 16.06 4.51
N GLU A 138 3.78 16.27 4.71
CA GLU A 138 2.77 15.67 3.85
C GLU A 138 2.84 16.23 2.42
N ARG A 139 3.09 17.53 2.25
CA ARG A 139 3.29 18.12 0.92
C ARG A 139 4.52 17.52 0.22
N THR A 140 5.60 17.27 0.97
CA THR A 140 6.81 16.64 0.43
C THR A 140 6.52 15.20 0.01
N VAL A 141 5.84 14.42 0.85
CA VAL A 141 5.52 13.01 0.56
C VAL A 141 4.57 12.91 -0.65
N LEU A 142 3.49 13.70 -0.66
CA LEU A 142 2.57 13.76 -1.81
C LEU A 142 3.28 14.14 -3.10
N GLY A 143 4.14 15.16 -3.05
CA GLY A 143 4.91 15.56 -4.23
C GLY A 143 5.88 14.50 -4.76
N ILE A 144 6.10 13.38 -4.07
CA ILE A 144 6.88 12.23 -4.53
C ILE A 144 5.95 11.08 -4.93
N SER A 145 4.88 10.86 -4.17
CA SER A 145 4.01 9.70 -4.30
C SER A 145 2.85 9.89 -5.27
N SER A 146 2.48 11.12 -5.60
CA SER A 146 1.38 11.42 -6.48
C SER A 146 1.83 12.30 -7.66
N ASN A 147 1.23 12.09 -8.83
CA ASN A 147 1.44 12.89 -10.05
C ASN A 147 0.28 13.86 -10.34
N LYS A 148 -0.59 14.11 -9.37
CA LYS A 148 -1.64 15.12 -9.46
C LYS A 148 -1.08 16.54 -9.60
N PRO A 149 -1.89 17.48 -10.14
CA PRO A 149 -1.52 18.89 -10.19
C PRO A 149 -1.22 19.48 -8.81
N ASP A 150 -0.31 20.46 -8.75
CA ASP A 150 0.15 21.07 -7.50
C ASP A 150 -0.99 21.61 -6.63
N ALA A 151 -2.03 22.21 -7.20
CA ALA A 151 -3.18 22.72 -6.45
C ALA A 151 -3.97 21.61 -5.72
N GLU A 152 -4.10 20.42 -6.34
CA GLU A 152 -4.72 19.26 -5.70
C GLU A 152 -3.81 18.70 -4.60
N LEU A 153 -2.49 18.63 -4.85
CA LEU A 153 -1.51 18.20 -3.85
C LEU A 153 -1.46 19.11 -2.63
N ASP A 154 -1.67 20.42 -2.81
CA ASP A 154 -1.72 21.39 -1.71
C ASP A 154 -2.97 21.18 -0.84
N SER A 155 -4.12 20.92 -1.47
CA SER A 155 -5.37 20.62 -0.77
C SER A 155 -5.27 19.31 0.01
N LEU A 156 -4.83 18.24 -0.65
CA LEU A 156 -4.62 16.93 -0.02
C LEU A 156 -3.58 16.99 1.09
N GLY A 157 -2.49 17.73 0.89
CA GLY A 157 -1.43 17.90 1.88
C GLY A 157 -1.93 18.51 3.18
N LYS A 158 -2.77 19.55 3.10
CA LYS A 158 -3.41 20.16 4.28
C LYS A 158 -4.32 19.17 5.02
N GLN A 159 -5.12 18.42 4.28
CA GLN A 159 -6.01 17.42 4.85
C GLN A 159 -5.21 16.28 5.54
N TRP A 160 -4.19 15.75 4.88
CA TRP A 160 -3.35 14.68 5.44
C TRP A 160 -2.52 15.15 6.63
N ALA A 161 -2.05 16.40 6.60
CA ALA A 161 -1.38 17.01 7.74
C ALA A 161 -2.31 17.16 8.97
N GLN A 162 -3.59 17.48 8.73
CA GLN A 162 -4.58 17.48 9.80
C GLN A 162 -4.76 16.08 10.38
N TRP A 163 -4.92 15.05 9.57
CA TRP A 163 -5.03 13.66 10.03
C TRP A 163 -3.80 13.19 10.80
N GLN A 164 -2.60 13.63 10.37
CA GLN A 164 -1.38 13.34 11.10
C GLN A 164 -1.34 14.02 12.48
N ARG A 165 -1.93 15.21 12.63
CA ARG A 165 -2.04 15.89 13.93
C ARG A 165 -3.03 15.18 14.86
N GLU A 166 -4.16 14.73 14.31
CA GLU A 166 -5.21 14.04 15.07
C GLU A 166 -4.75 12.66 15.58
N ALA A 167 -3.97 11.94 14.80
CA ALA A 167 -3.52 10.58 15.09
C ALA A 167 -2.00 10.45 14.85
N ALA A 168 -1.21 11.28 15.56
CA ALA A 168 0.22 11.39 15.36
C ALA A 168 0.95 10.06 15.67
N PRO A 169 1.54 9.40 14.65
CA PRO A 169 2.32 8.20 14.88
C PRO A 169 3.62 8.53 15.61
N SER A 170 4.03 7.67 16.54
CA SER A 170 5.29 7.84 17.26
C SER A 170 6.50 7.75 16.30
N ARG A 171 7.62 8.39 16.69
CA ARG A 171 8.89 8.26 15.95
C ARG A 171 9.32 6.79 15.85
N ALA A 172 9.12 6.02 16.92
CA ALA A 172 9.41 4.58 16.95
C ALA A 172 8.58 3.82 15.91
N SER A 173 7.27 4.11 15.79
CA SER A 173 6.40 3.49 14.80
C SER A 173 6.85 3.79 13.37
N LYS A 174 7.19 5.05 13.06
CA LYS A 174 7.71 5.45 11.73
C LYS A 174 9.00 4.70 11.38
N LEU A 175 9.98 4.65 12.31
CA LEU A 175 11.25 3.95 12.11
C LEU A 175 11.07 2.44 11.99
N ASN A 176 10.21 1.86 12.81
CA ASN A 176 9.94 0.42 12.79
C ASN A 176 9.26 -0.01 11.49
N GLN A 177 8.27 0.75 10.99
CA GLN A 177 7.67 0.46 9.67
C GLN A 177 8.69 0.59 8.53
N LEU A 178 9.53 1.61 8.56
CA LEU A 178 10.59 1.77 7.57
C LEU A 178 11.55 0.55 7.60
N ARG A 179 11.98 0.15 8.80
CA ARG A 179 12.82 -1.05 9.00
C ARG A 179 12.13 -2.31 8.50
N ALA A 180 10.83 -2.48 8.81
CA ALA A 180 10.04 -3.61 8.35
C ALA A 180 10.01 -3.68 6.81
N GLY A 181 9.75 -2.56 6.14
CA GLY A 181 9.78 -2.47 4.68
C GLY A 181 11.15 -2.79 4.10
N ILE A 182 12.23 -2.18 4.61
CA ILE A 182 13.61 -2.40 4.11
C ILE A 182 14.01 -3.88 4.23
N THR A 183 13.71 -4.52 5.34
CA THR A 183 14.15 -5.90 5.64
C THR A 183 13.22 -6.97 5.05
N PHE A 184 12.07 -6.59 4.51
CA PHE A 184 11.10 -7.54 3.98
C PHE A 184 11.67 -8.34 2.81
N ARG A 185 11.46 -9.66 2.88
CA ARG A 185 11.76 -10.64 1.83
C ARG A 185 10.52 -11.51 1.63
N MET A 186 10.00 -11.53 0.40
CA MET A 186 8.81 -12.32 0.08
C MET A 186 9.13 -13.80 -0.09
N THR A 187 8.16 -14.64 0.24
CA THR A 187 8.11 -16.03 -0.19
C THR A 187 7.37 -16.06 -1.54
N PRO A 188 7.97 -16.59 -2.60
CA PRO A 188 7.37 -16.53 -3.94
C PRO A 188 6.21 -17.52 -4.13
N THR A 189 6.06 -18.48 -3.22
CA THR A 189 5.04 -19.52 -3.33
C THR A 189 3.74 -19.05 -2.67
N THR A 190 2.67 -18.99 -3.45
CA THR A 190 1.30 -18.77 -2.97
C THR A 190 0.33 -19.56 -3.84
N THR A 191 -0.73 -20.09 -3.23
CA THR A 191 -1.85 -20.71 -3.94
C THR A 191 -3.00 -19.73 -4.17
N THR A 192 -2.94 -18.55 -3.56
CA THR A 192 -3.95 -17.50 -3.75
C THR A 192 -3.74 -16.83 -5.11
N PRO A 193 -4.74 -16.82 -6.00
CA PRO A 193 -4.71 -16.03 -7.24
C PRO A 193 -4.36 -14.57 -6.94
N MET A 194 -3.40 -14.00 -7.66
CA MET A 194 -2.89 -12.67 -7.37
C MET A 194 -2.75 -11.84 -8.64
N LEU A 195 -3.15 -10.57 -8.57
CA LEU A 195 -2.89 -9.54 -9.57
C LEU A 195 -1.83 -8.58 -9.04
N VAL A 196 -0.80 -8.32 -9.83
CA VAL A 196 0.21 -7.29 -9.55
C VAL A 196 -0.07 -6.06 -10.39
N ILE A 197 -0.13 -4.90 -9.77
CA ILE A 197 -0.37 -3.61 -10.43
C ILE A 197 0.78 -2.65 -10.14
N THR A 198 1.22 -1.91 -11.14
CA THR A 198 2.29 -0.93 -10.98
C THR A 198 2.12 0.27 -11.90
N SER A 199 2.94 1.30 -11.68
CA SER A 199 3.00 2.46 -12.57
C SER A 199 4.44 2.81 -12.95
N THR A 200 4.67 3.15 -14.22
CA THR A 200 5.97 3.64 -14.68
C THR A 200 6.27 5.07 -14.22
N GLY A 201 5.25 5.84 -13.84
CA GLY A 201 5.39 7.17 -13.25
C GLY A 201 5.68 7.20 -11.75
N ASP A 202 5.79 6.03 -11.09
CA ASP A 202 6.17 5.93 -9.68
C ASP A 202 7.60 6.43 -9.45
N ARG A 203 7.73 7.50 -8.66
CA ARG A 203 9.01 8.15 -8.33
C ARG A 203 9.59 7.69 -6.99
N LEU A 204 8.85 6.84 -6.25
CA LEU A 204 9.27 6.31 -4.95
C LEU A 204 9.85 4.91 -5.11
N VAL A 205 9.09 3.98 -5.70
CA VAL A 205 9.47 2.59 -5.94
C VAL A 205 9.48 2.34 -7.45
N SER A 206 10.57 1.81 -7.99
CA SER A 206 10.65 1.46 -9.41
C SER A 206 9.62 0.38 -9.77
N HIS A 207 8.91 0.57 -10.88
CA HIS A 207 8.00 -0.45 -11.42
C HIS A 207 8.68 -1.83 -11.63
N LYS A 208 10.01 -1.86 -11.78
CA LYS A 208 10.80 -3.10 -11.86
C LYS A 208 10.60 -4.02 -10.65
N CYS A 209 10.31 -3.44 -9.47
CA CYS A 209 10.02 -4.23 -8.27
C CYS A 209 8.75 -5.08 -8.47
N SER A 210 7.68 -4.48 -8.98
CA SER A 210 6.42 -5.17 -9.26
C SER A 210 6.56 -6.17 -10.41
N VAL A 211 7.31 -5.81 -11.46
CA VAL A 211 7.67 -6.76 -12.54
C VAL A 211 8.35 -8.00 -11.97
N ALA A 212 9.34 -7.82 -11.08
CA ALA A 212 10.05 -8.92 -10.47
C ALA A 212 9.16 -9.78 -9.53
N ILE A 213 8.20 -9.16 -8.83
CA ILE A 213 7.20 -9.88 -8.04
C ILE A 213 6.33 -10.72 -8.98
N ALA A 214 5.73 -10.12 -10.02
CA ALA A 214 4.89 -10.80 -10.99
C ALA A 214 5.62 -11.99 -11.65
N THR A 215 6.86 -11.78 -12.10
CA THR A 215 7.68 -12.83 -12.71
C THR A 215 7.94 -14.00 -11.75
N LYS A 216 8.27 -13.70 -10.48
CA LYS A 216 8.57 -14.76 -9.49
C LYS A 216 7.35 -15.55 -9.04
N THR A 217 6.18 -14.95 -9.08
CA THR A 217 4.92 -15.57 -8.63
C THR A 217 4.07 -16.14 -9.79
N GLY A 218 4.41 -15.80 -11.03
CA GLY A 218 3.58 -16.13 -12.20
C GLY A 218 2.30 -15.31 -12.29
N ALA A 219 2.16 -14.25 -11.46
CA ALA A 219 0.95 -13.44 -11.42
C ALA A 219 0.83 -12.53 -12.66
N PRO A 220 -0.39 -12.28 -13.18
CA PRO A 220 -0.61 -11.26 -14.19
C PRO A 220 -0.19 -9.89 -13.67
N LEU A 221 0.33 -9.06 -14.60
CA LEU A 221 0.81 -7.71 -14.33
C LEU A 221 -0.03 -6.69 -15.11
N ARG A 222 -0.42 -5.61 -14.44
CA ARG A 222 -1.00 -4.42 -15.07
C ARG A 222 -0.12 -3.20 -14.80
N VAL A 223 0.10 -2.38 -15.82
CA VAL A 223 1.02 -1.24 -15.75
C VAL A 223 0.31 0.03 -16.17
N HIS A 224 0.20 0.99 -15.25
CA HIS A 224 -0.26 2.34 -15.61
C HIS A 224 0.92 3.17 -16.16
N PRO A 225 0.75 3.92 -17.25
CA PRO A 225 1.87 4.58 -17.92
C PRO A 225 2.40 5.82 -17.18
N THR A 226 1.60 6.51 -16.38
CA THR A 226 1.96 7.85 -15.87
C THR A 226 1.62 8.13 -14.42
N SER A 227 0.79 7.32 -13.75
CA SER A 227 0.41 7.52 -12.34
C SER A 227 1.64 7.51 -11.42
N GLY A 228 1.56 8.19 -10.29
CA GLY A 228 2.57 8.12 -9.23
C GLY A 228 2.48 6.83 -8.41
N HIS A 229 3.16 6.84 -7.29
CA HIS A 229 3.17 5.72 -6.33
C HIS A 229 1.79 5.46 -5.71
N ASP A 230 1.05 6.52 -5.42
CA ASP A 230 -0.29 6.42 -4.82
C ASP A 230 -1.38 6.30 -5.90
N LEU A 231 -1.37 5.16 -6.58
CA LEU A 231 -2.28 4.87 -7.68
C LEU A 231 -3.77 5.01 -7.31
N PRO A 232 -4.25 4.59 -6.12
CA PRO A 232 -5.63 4.84 -5.71
C PRO A 232 -6.00 6.31 -5.61
N THR A 233 -5.05 7.17 -5.28
CA THR A 233 -5.25 8.64 -5.23
C THR A 233 -5.19 9.25 -6.62
N ASP A 234 -4.25 8.81 -7.46
CA ASP A 234 -4.04 9.41 -8.78
C ASP A 234 -5.07 8.94 -9.80
N GLU A 235 -5.32 7.63 -9.89
CA GLU A 235 -6.09 7.00 -10.96
C GLU A 235 -7.05 5.92 -10.41
N PRO A 236 -7.97 6.29 -9.48
CA PRO A 236 -8.85 5.34 -8.82
C PRO A 236 -9.70 4.53 -9.79
N GLN A 237 -10.26 5.17 -10.84
CA GLN A 237 -11.12 4.47 -11.78
C GLN A 237 -10.35 3.45 -12.61
N TRP A 238 -9.17 3.82 -13.11
CA TRP A 238 -8.33 2.87 -13.85
C TRP A 238 -7.98 1.65 -12.99
N LEU A 239 -7.61 1.86 -11.73
CA LEU A 239 -7.30 0.76 -10.81
C LEU A 239 -8.49 -0.17 -10.60
N ILE A 240 -9.68 0.39 -10.42
CA ILE A 240 -10.94 -0.37 -10.29
C ILE A 240 -11.16 -1.21 -11.55
N ASP A 241 -11.08 -0.60 -12.72
CA ASP A 241 -11.31 -1.28 -14.00
C ASP A 241 -10.36 -2.48 -14.18
N GLN A 242 -9.06 -2.34 -13.80
CA GLN A 242 -8.11 -3.44 -13.89
C GLN A 242 -8.48 -4.62 -12.99
N VAL A 243 -8.99 -4.36 -11.79
CA VAL A 243 -9.39 -5.43 -10.85
C VAL A 243 -10.68 -6.11 -11.32
N VAL A 244 -11.67 -5.33 -11.77
CA VAL A 244 -12.93 -5.85 -12.33
C VAL A 244 -12.67 -6.73 -13.53
N ASP A 245 -11.83 -6.28 -14.46
CA ASP A 245 -11.50 -7.05 -15.68
C ASP A 245 -10.74 -8.34 -15.35
N TRP A 246 -9.83 -8.29 -14.38
CA TRP A 246 -9.13 -9.48 -13.93
C TRP A 246 -10.07 -10.49 -13.29
N GLU A 247 -10.96 -10.08 -12.41
CA GLU A 247 -11.95 -11.01 -11.82
C GLU A 247 -12.85 -11.67 -12.87
N ARG A 248 -13.29 -10.90 -13.88
CA ARG A 248 -14.12 -11.43 -14.96
C ARG A 248 -13.38 -12.42 -15.86
N SER A 249 -12.09 -12.21 -16.07
CA SER A 249 -11.27 -13.10 -16.91
C SER A 249 -11.02 -14.46 -16.25
N ASP A 250 -10.86 -14.48 -14.93
CA ASP A 250 -10.57 -15.68 -14.16
C ASP A 250 -11.80 -16.58 -13.94
N VAL A 251 -13.00 -16.03 -14.06
CA VAL A 251 -14.26 -16.80 -13.99
C VAL A 251 -14.56 -17.54 -15.29
N ARG A 252 -13.90 -17.20 -16.40
CA ARG A 252 -14.14 -17.77 -17.73
C ARG A 252 -13.13 -18.85 -18.15
N GLY A 253 -12.12 -19.10 -17.38
CA GLY A 253 -11.08 -20.10 -17.60
C GLY A 253 -11.20 -21.26 -16.64
#